data_1818052621154814d5ba849e5a60eb26
#
_entry.id   1818052621154814d5ba849e5a60eb26
#
_cell.length_a   1.000
_cell.length_b   1.000
_cell.length_c   1.000
_cell.angle_alpha   90.00
_cell.angle_beta   90.00
_cell.angle_gamma   90.00
#
_symmetry.space_group_name_H-M   'P 1'
#
loop_
_entity.id
_entity.type
_entity.pdbx_description
1 polymer ?
#
loop_
_entity_poly.entity_id
_entity_poly.type
_entity_poly.pdbx_seq_one_letter_code
_entity_poly.pdbx_strand_id
1 'polypeptide(L)'
;MASYVAALDDAAENGPLLVGGVSIGAAVALRWAFDNPGRVVGVLAALPAWTGDPLDSPAAGSARWTASELRTHGLEAVTATMTASSPSWLARELTRSWSAQWPDLPSALDEAACYRALDVDELRAVGTPVGIAAAVDDAVHPLEVGRRWAREIPRAQLATVTLEQIGDDPSVLGRLCLTALERIAPVPNR
;
A
#
# COMPACT_ATOMS: atom_id res chain seq x y z
N MET A 1 -4.51 -5.77 10.99
CA MET A 1 -3.37 -4.81 10.96
C MET A 1 -2.37 -5.03 12.07
N ALA A 2 -2.79 -5.43 13.28
CA ALA A 2 -1.87 -5.66 14.42
C ALA A 2 -0.72 -6.63 14.11
N SER A 3 -0.95 -7.69 13.33
CA SER A 3 0.10 -8.65 12.93
C SER A 3 1.20 -8.03 12.07
N TYR A 4 0.87 -7.06 11.21
CA TYR A 4 1.89 -6.33 10.42
C TYR A 4 2.77 -5.46 11.33
N VAL A 5 2.15 -4.76 12.27
CA VAL A 5 2.87 -3.91 13.24
C VAL A 5 3.81 -4.76 14.10
N ALA A 6 3.31 -5.88 14.65
CA ALA A 6 4.14 -6.80 15.43
C ALA A 6 5.36 -7.32 14.66
N ALA A 7 5.17 -7.70 13.39
CA ALA A 7 6.28 -8.15 12.54
C ALA A 7 7.33 -7.05 12.28
N LEU A 8 6.90 -5.80 12.16
CA LEU A 8 7.82 -4.66 12.03
C LEU A 8 8.55 -4.39 13.35
N ASP A 9 7.87 -4.50 14.50
CA ASP A 9 8.48 -4.34 15.82
C ASP A 9 9.56 -5.38 16.07
N ASP A 10 9.28 -6.66 15.80
CA ASP A 10 10.23 -7.78 15.94
C ASP A 10 11.44 -7.58 15.01
N ALA A 11 11.21 -7.22 13.76
CA ALA A 11 12.30 -7.00 12.80
C ALA A 11 13.23 -5.85 13.22
N ALA A 12 12.66 -4.79 13.81
CA ALA A 12 13.40 -3.59 14.23
C ALA A 12 14.19 -3.77 15.53
N GLU A 13 14.11 -4.91 16.20
CA GLU A 13 14.99 -5.24 17.34
C GLU A 13 16.47 -5.32 16.94
N ASN A 14 16.75 -5.62 15.67
CA ASN A 14 18.10 -5.77 15.13
C ASN A 14 18.66 -4.47 14.50
N GLY A 15 17.95 -3.35 14.59
CA GLY A 15 18.37 -2.04 14.10
C GLY A 15 17.32 -1.37 13.19
N PRO A 16 17.61 -0.16 12.69
CA PRO A 16 16.67 0.58 11.84
C PRO A 16 16.38 -0.13 10.53
N LEU A 17 15.11 -0.11 10.11
CA LEU A 17 14.60 -0.81 8.93
C LEU A 17 14.40 0.14 7.73
N LEU A 18 14.56 -0.41 6.52
CA LEU A 18 13.86 0.07 5.33
C LEU A 18 12.53 -0.69 5.26
N VAL A 19 11.44 0.02 5.52
CA VAL A 19 10.10 -0.58 5.56
C VAL A 19 9.33 -0.29 4.28
N GLY A 20 8.37 -1.13 3.94
CA GLY A 20 7.55 -0.85 2.77
C GLY A 20 6.36 -1.78 2.62
N GLY A 21 5.51 -1.45 1.66
CA GLY A 21 4.34 -2.24 1.35
C GLY A 21 3.59 -1.73 0.13
N VAL A 22 2.59 -2.51 -0.27
CA VAL A 22 1.70 -2.20 -1.39
C VAL A 22 0.31 -1.90 -0.83
N SER A 23 -0.36 -0.90 -1.36
CA SER A 23 -1.74 -0.55 -1.00
C SER A 23 -1.88 -0.28 0.51
N ILE A 24 -2.70 -1.05 1.21
CA ILE A 24 -2.85 -0.98 2.67
C ILE A 24 -1.52 -1.21 3.40
N GLY A 25 -0.64 -2.06 2.87
CA GLY A 25 0.70 -2.28 3.41
C GLY A 25 1.56 -1.02 3.36
N ALA A 26 1.42 -0.17 2.34
CA ALA A 26 2.09 1.12 2.26
C ALA A 26 1.61 2.07 3.38
N ALA A 27 0.29 2.09 3.64
CA ALA A 27 -0.29 2.91 4.70
C ALA A 27 0.15 2.46 6.10
N VAL A 28 0.20 1.15 6.35
CA VAL A 28 0.68 0.58 7.61
C VAL A 28 2.17 0.85 7.81
N ALA A 29 3.00 0.64 6.79
CA ALA A 29 4.44 0.92 6.85
C ALA A 29 4.73 2.40 7.13
N LEU A 30 3.99 3.31 6.47
CA LEU A 30 4.15 4.74 6.69
C LEU A 30 3.67 5.16 8.10
N ARG A 31 2.56 4.63 8.60
CA ARG A 31 2.08 4.86 9.97
C ARG A 31 3.12 4.38 10.97
N TRP A 32 3.62 3.17 10.80
CA TRP A 32 4.64 2.62 11.71
C TRP A 32 5.92 3.46 11.70
N ALA A 33 6.36 3.93 10.52
CA ALA A 33 7.52 4.83 10.41
C ALA A 33 7.28 6.18 11.09
N PHE A 34 6.08 6.73 10.99
CA PHE A 34 5.68 7.97 11.66
C PHE A 34 5.72 7.84 13.18
N ASP A 35 5.21 6.72 13.72
CA ASP A 35 5.17 6.44 15.15
C ASP A 35 6.55 6.02 15.72
N ASN A 36 7.50 5.59 14.84
CA ASN A 36 8.82 5.07 15.22
C ASN A 36 9.97 5.73 14.43
N PRO A 37 10.15 7.05 14.47
CA PRO A 37 11.06 7.76 13.55
C PRO A 37 12.54 7.37 13.72
N GLY A 38 12.97 6.90 14.89
CA GLY A 38 14.34 6.43 15.15
C GLY A 38 14.62 5.00 14.69
N ARG A 39 13.61 4.25 14.27
CA ARG A 39 13.70 2.84 13.87
C ARG A 39 13.58 2.62 12.37
N VAL A 40 13.51 3.70 11.56
CA VAL A 40 13.29 3.64 10.12
C VAL A 40 14.29 4.50 9.36
N VAL A 41 14.94 3.91 8.35
CA VAL A 41 15.85 4.65 7.44
C VAL A 41 15.12 5.18 6.20
N GLY A 42 13.99 4.61 5.84
CA GLY A 42 13.17 5.02 4.70
C GLY A 42 11.91 4.18 4.55
N VAL A 43 10.95 4.68 3.77
CA VAL A 43 9.70 3.99 3.46
C VAL A 43 9.58 3.79 1.94
N LEU A 44 9.22 2.58 1.51
CA LEU A 44 8.88 2.22 0.14
C LEU A 44 7.36 2.06 0.04
N ALA A 45 6.67 3.08 -0.49
CA ALA A 45 5.21 3.13 -0.54
C ALA A 45 4.72 2.87 -1.97
N ALA A 46 4.30 1.65 -2.27
CA ALA A 46 3.75 1.30 -3.57
C ALA A 46 2.22 1.37 -3.56
N LEU A 47 1.64 1.99 -4.60
CA LEU A 47 0.20 2.08 -4.84
C LEU A 47 -0.58 2.56 -3.59
N PRO A 48 -0.24 3.70 -2.98
CA PRO A 48 -0.97 4.17 -1.80
C PRO A 48 -2.44 4.37 -2.14
N ALA A 49 -3.34 3.85 -1.28
CA ALA A 49 -4.75 3.70 -1.61
C ALA A 49 -5.62 4.90 -1.19
N TRP A 50 -5.28 5.58 -0.09
CA TRP A 50 -5.97 6.77 0.41
C TRP A 50 -5.13 7.57 1.42
N THR A 51 -5.65 8.74 1.80
CA THR A 51 -5.11 9.62 2.84
C THR A 51 -6.19 9.83 3.90
N GLY A 52 -5.89 9.65 5.19
CA GLY A 52 -6.84 9.81 6.28
C GLY A 52 -7.93 8.75 6.30
N ASP A 53 -9.19 9.19 6.30
CA ASP A 53 -10.36 8.33 6.35
C ASP A 53 -10.59 7.60 5.00
N PRO A 54 -10.89 6.29 5.01
CA PRO A 54 -11.10 5.50 3.79
C PRO A 54 -12.50 5.62 3.16
N LEU A 55 -13.43 6.43 3.71
CA LEU A 55 -14.85 6.43 3.33
C LEU A 55 -15.07 6.56 1.82
N ASP A 56 -14.42 7.52 1.18
CA ASP A 56 -14.57 7.82 -0.25
C ASP A 56 -13.49 7.14 -1.13
N SER A 57 -12.70 6.24 -0.56
CA SER A 57 -11.64 5.56 -1.31
C SER A 57 -12.19 4.46 -2.21
N PRO A 58 -11.86 4.45 -3.52
CA PRO A 58 -12.21 3.34 -4.42
C PRO A 58 -11.69 1.99 -3.90
N ALA A 59 -10.48 1.94 -3.34
CA ALA A 59 -9.89 0.71 -2.81
C ALA A 59 -10.67 0.19 -1.60
N ALA A 60 -11.04 1.07 -0.66
CA ALA A 60 -11.85 0.66 0.49
C ALA A 60 -13.27 0.26 0.08
N GLY A 61 -13.86 0.94 -0.89
CA GLY A 61 -15.14 0.56 -1.50
C GLY A 61 -15.08 -0.82 -2.14
N SER A 62 -14.05 -1.09 -2.94
CA SER A 62 -13.80 -2.38 -3.57
C SER A 62 -13.61 -3.49 -2.53
N ALA A 63 -12.84 -3.24 -1.46
CA ALA A 63 -12.62 -4.22 -0.39
C ALA A 63 -13.94 -4.57 0.34
N ARG A 64 -14.74 -3.56 0.71
CA ARG A 64 -16.07 -3.79 1.36
C ARG A 64 -17.01 -4.56 0.47
N TRP A 65 -17.08 -4.20 -0.81
CA TRP A 65 -17.91 -4.91 -1.78
C TRP A 65 -17.47 -6.37 -1.93
N THR A 66 -16.18 -6.61 -2.13
CA THR A 66 -15.62 -7.96 -2.25
C THR A 66 -15.88 -8.80 -0.99
N ALA A 67 -15.72 -8.22 0.20
CA ALA A 67 -16.03 -8.91 1.47
C ALA A 67 -17.51 -9.34 1.56
N SER A 68 -18.43 -8.48 1.12
CA SER A 68 -19.87 -8.78 1.06
C SER A 68 -20.18 -9.90 0.08
N GLU A 69 -19.63 -9.82 -1.13
CA GLU A 69 -19.79 -10.84 -2.18
C GLU A 69 -19.26 -12.21 -1.74
N LEU A 70 -18.08 -12.23 -1.11
CA LEU A 70 -17.47 -13.46 -0.59
C LEU A 70 -18.35 -14.13 0.48
N ARG A 71 -19.00 -13.36 1.36
CA ARG A 71 -19.94 -13.89 2.36
C ARG A 71 -21.21 -14.44 1.73
N THR A 72 -21.68 -13.79 0.66
CA THR A 72 -22.94 -14.13 0.01
C THR A 72 -22.79 -15.31 -0.95
N HIS A 73 -21.72 -15.29 -1.75
CA HIS A 73 -21.57 -16.19 -2.89
C HIS A 73 -20.39 -17.17 -2.77
N GLY A 74 -19.54 -17.01 -1.74
CA GLY A 74 -18.38 -17.85 -1.49
C GLY A 74 -17.18 -17.54 -2.40
N LEU A 75 -16.04 -18.16 -2.07
CA LEU A 75 -14.75 -17.88 -2.72
C LEU A 75 -14.77 -18.18 -4.22
N GLU A 76 -15.29 -19.34 -4.63
CA GLU A 76 -15.25 -19.82 -6.01
C GLU A 76 -15.98 -18.86 -6.98
N ALA A 77 -17.21 -18.50 -6.66
CA ALA A 77 -18.03 -17.63 -7.51
C ALA A 77 -17.44 -16.22 -7.63
N VAL A 78 -16.96 -15.65 -6.51
CA VAL A 78 -16.38 -14.30 -6.50
C VAL A 78 -15.03 -14.29 -7.22
N THR A 79 -14.22 -15.32 -7.04
CA THR A 79 -12.95 -15.47 -7.77
C THR A 79 -13.17 -15.61 -9.27
N ALA A 80 -14.19 -16.37 -9.71
CA ALA A 80 -14.55 -16.48 -11.12
C ALA A 80 -14.94 -15.13 -11.74
N THR A 81 -15.76 -14.34 -11.04
CA THR A 81 -16.15 -12.98 -11.46
C THR A 81 -14.96 -12.04 -11.55
N MET A 82 -14.09 -12.04 -10.55
CA MET A 82 -12.85 -11.25 -10.51
C MET A 82 -11.94 -11.63 -11.67
N THR A 83 -11.74 -12.92 -11.92
CA THR A 83 -10.87 -13.43 -13.00
C THR A 83 -11.38 -12.99 -14.37
N ALA A 84 -12.69 -12.99 -14.59
CA ALA A 84 -13.30 -12.56 -15.86
C ALA A 84 -13.15 -11.05 -16.15
N SER A 85 -12.96 -10.23 -15.11
CA SER A 85 -12.91 -8.77 -15.21
C SER A 85 -11.52 -8.15 -14.98
N SER A 86 -10.50 -8.97 -14.67
CA SER A 86 -9.14 -8.50 -14.36
C SER A 86 -8.13 -8.90 -15.44
N PRO A 87 -7.04 -8.12 -15.60
CA PRO A 87 -5.89 -8.59 -16.38
C PRO A 87 -5.39 -9.95 -15.88
N SER A 88 -4.95 -10.82 -16.79
CA SER A 88 -4.64 -12.22 -16.45
C SER A 88 -3.56 -12.38 -15.36
N TRP A 89 -2.59 -11.49 -15.30
CA TRP A 89 -1.58 -11.50 -14.24
C TRP A 89 -2.18 -11.18 -12.87
N LEU A 90 -3.04 -10.16 -12.80
CA LEU A 90 -3.70 -9.74 -11.56
C LEU A 90 -4.69 -10.80 -11.07
N ALA A 91 -5.44 -11.40 -12.00
CA ALA A 91 -6.34 -12.51 -11.71
C ALA A 91 -5.61 -13.70 -11.05
N ARG A 92 -4.43 -14.07 -11.56
CA ARG A 92 -3.61 -15.14 -10.95
C ARG A 92 -3.16 -14.78 -9.53
N GLU A 93 -2.65 -13.58 -9.33
CA GLU A 93 -2.14 -13.15 -8.02
C GLU A 93 -3.27 -13.03 -6.98
N LEU A 94 -4.41 -12.45 -7.36
CA LEU A 94 -5.57 -12.36 -6.47
C LEU A 94 -6.15 -13.73 -6.15
N THR A 95 -6.27 -14.63 -7.13
CA THR A 95 -6.75 -16.01 -6.89
C THR A 95 -5.87 -16.72 -5.88
N ARG A 96 -4.55 -16.63 -6.04
CA ARG A 96 -3.58 -17.23 -5.10
C ARG A 96 -3.71 -16.64 -3.70
N SER A 97 -3.75 -15.31 -3.60
CA SER A 97 -3.84 -14.59 -2.33
C SER A 97 -5.16 -14.87 -1.61
N TRP A 98 -6.28 -14.82 -2.32
CA TRP A 98 -7.61 -15.06 -1.75
C TRP A 98 -7.78 -16.48 -1.25
N SER A 99 -7.30 -17.46 -2.03
CA SER A 99 -7.34 -18.87 -1.62
C SER A 99 -6.50 -19.12 -0.36
N ALA A 100 -5.34 -18.47 -0.23
CA ALA A 100 -4.48 -18.62 0.93
C ALA A 100 -5.05 -17.97 2.22
N GLN A 101 -5.94 -16.98 2.06
CA GLN A 101 -6.55 -16.26 3.18
C GLN A 101 -7.96 -16.75 3.53
N TRP A 102 -8.55 -17.65 2.74
CA TRP A 102 -9.85 -18.21 3.02
C TRP A 102 -9.81 -19.16 4.23
N PRO A 103 -10.81 -19.13 5.15
CA PRO A 103 -12.06 -18.36 5.12
C PRO A 103 -12.02 -16.97 5.75
N ASP A 104 -10.88 -16.50 6.24
CA ASP A 104 -10.76 -15.24 7.00
C ASP A 104 -10.69 -13.99 6.09
N LEU A 105 -10.54 -14.19 4.77
CA LEU A 105 -10.40 -13.11 3.78
C LEU A 105 -11.48 -12.01 3.90
N PRO A 106 -12.80 -12.30 4.03
CA PRO A 106 -13.80 -11.25 4.16
C PRO A 106 -13.56 -10.32 5.36
N SER A 107 -13.14 -10.89 6.49
CA SER A 107 -12.85 -10.12 7.71
C SER A 107 -11.58 -9.28 7.55
N ALA A 108 -10.57 -9.81 6.88
CA ALA A 108 -9.33 -9.08 6.59
C ALA A 108 -9.58 -7.90 5.62
N LEU A 109 -10.47 -8.08 4.63
CA LEU A 109 -10.88 -7.00 3.71
C LEU A 109 -11.66 -5.89 4.43
N ASP A 110 -12.56 -6.23 5.35
CA ASP A 110 -13.27 -5.24 6.16
C ASP A 110 -12.32 -4.48 7.09
N GLU A 111 -11.38 -5.19 7.75
CA GLU A 111 -10.36 -4.55 8.57
C GLU A 111 -9.53 -3.56 7.75
N ALA A 112 -9.09 -3.97 6.55
CA ALA A 112 -8.36 -3.10 5.63
C ALA A 112 -9.19 -1.89 5.20
N ALA A 113 -10.46 -2.08 4.85
CA ALA A 113 -11.35 -1.03 4.39
C ALA A 113 -11.76 -0.01 5.47
N CYS A 114 -11.51 -0.33 6.74
CA CYS A 114 -11.74 0.57 7.88
C CYS A 114 -10.44 1.21 8.41
N TYR A 115 -9.29 0.88 7.83
CA TYR A 115 -8.00 1.38 8.32
C TYR A 115 -7.84 2.87 8.04
N ARG A 116 -7.64 3.70 9.09
CA ARG A 116 -7.34 5.11 8.95
C ARG A 116 -5.85 5.30 8.63
N ALA A 117 -5.54 5.73 7.42
CA ALA A 117 -4.19 6.14 7.02
C ALA A 117 -3.79 7.46 7.69
N LEU A 118 -2.54 7.91 7.51
CA LEU A 118 -2.14 9.25 7.94
C LEU A 118 -2.98 10.30 7.22
N ASP A 119 -3.47 11.29 7.98
CA ASP A 119 -4.13 12.46 7.39
C ASP A 119 -3.10 13.47 6.85
N VAL A 120 -3.57 14.59 6.31
CA VAL A 120 -2.70 15.58 5.67
C VAL A 120 -1.72 16.22 6.65
N ASP A 121 -2.14 16.50 7.87
CA ASP A 121 -1.26 17.12 8.88
C ASP A 121 -0.24 16.13 9.42
N GLU A 122 -0.62 14.88 9.60
CA GLU A 122 0.28 13.79 9.93
C GLU A 122 1.30 13.55 8.80
N LEU A 123 0.88 13.55 7.51
CA LEU A 123 1.78 13.43 6.37
C LEU A 123 2.85 14.55 6.35
N ARG A 124 2.47 15.78 6.66
CA ARG A 124 3.40 16.93 6.76
C ARG A 124 4.41 16.78 7.88
N ALA A 125 4.08 16.03 8.92
CA ALA A 125 4.96 15.77 10.06
C ALA A 125 5.87 14.54 9.85
N VAL A 126 5.74 13.78 8.75
CA VAL A 126 6.63 12.65 8.45
C VAL A 126 8.04 13.14 8.16
N GLY A 127 8.99 12.85 9.04
CA GLY A 127 10.41 13.18 8.87
C GLY A 127 11.22 12.16 8.09
N THR A 128 10.75 10.92 8.03
CA THR A 128 11.39 9.81 7.32
C THR A 128 11.29 9.98 5.81
N PRO A 129 12.35 9.71 5.02
CA PRO A 129 12.26 9.78 3.56
C PRO A 129 11.36 8.68 3.00
N VAL A 130 10.54 9.03 1.99
CA VAL A 130 9.53 8.15 1.40
C VAL A 130 9.68 8.09 -0.12
N GLY A 131 10.00 6.92 -0.65
CA GLY A 131 9.93 6.65 -2.08
C GLY A 131 8.56 6.07 -2.44
N ILE A 132 7.85 6.72 -3.37
CA ILE A 132 6.49 6.37 -3.76
C ILE A 132 6.48 5.85 -5.19
N ALA A 133 5.75 4.75 -5.44
CA ALA A 133 5.39 4.29 -6.78
C ALA A 133 3.87 4.25 -6.92
N ALA A 134 3.32 4.87 -7.99
CA ALA A 134 1.88 4.86 -8.24
C ALA A 134 1.57 4.59 -9.71
N ALA A 135 0.53 3.81 -9.97
CA ALA A 135 0.09 3.52 -11.33
C ALA A 135 -0.72 4.69 -11.92
N VAL A 136 -0.56 4.92 -13.23
CA VAL A 136 -1.27 6.00 -13.92
C VAL A 136 -2.66 5.57 -14.40
N ASP A 137 -2.91 4.28 -14.42
CA ASP A 137 -4.08 3.62 -15.01
C ASP A 137 -4.79 2.66 -14.04
N ASP A 138 -4.54 2.78 -12.73
CA ASP A 138 -5.23 2.00 -11.69
C ASP A 138 -6.42 2.78 -11.11
N ALA A 139 -7.63 2.31 -11.41
CA ALA A 139 -8.87 2.90 -10.89
C ALA A 139 -9.08 2.62 -9.39
N VAL A 140 -8.45 1.58 -8.85
CA VAL A 140 -8.56 1.20 -7.43
C VAL A 140 -7.61 2.02 -6.56
N HIS A 141 -6.39 2.29 -7.07
CA HIS A 141 -5.37 3.11 -6.40
C HIS A 141 -5.09 4.37 -7.21
N PRO A 142 -5.93 5.41 -7.13
CA PRO A 142 -5.82 6.59 -7.97
C PRO A 142 -4.45 7.27 -7.81
N LEU A 143 -3.80 7.59 -8.94
CA LEU A 143 -2.51 8.30 -8.98
C LEU A 143 -2.51 9.56 -8.10
N GLU A 144 -3.67 10.22 -7.96
CA GLU A 144 -3.79 11.45 -7.16
C GLU A 144 -3.48 11.23 -5.68
N VAL A 145 -3.67 10.02 -5.15
CA VAL A 145 -3.26 9.68 -3.77
C VAL A 145 -1.73 9.71 -3.66
N GLY A 146 -1.03 9.07 -4.60
CA GLY A 146 0.44 9.10 -4.66
C GLY A 146 0.99 10.52 -4.84
N ARG A 147 0.35 11.33 -5.69
CA ARG A 147 0.68 12.75 -5.87
C ARG A 147 0.46 13.56 -4.59
N ARG A 148 -0.62 13.31 -3.87
CA ARG A 148 -0.90 13.96 -2.58
C ARG A 148 0.17 13.60 -1.55
N TRP A 149 0.51 12.32 -1.41
CA TRP A 149 1.56 11.90 -0.49
C TRP A 149 2.91 12.55 -0.83
N ALA A 150 3.28 12.58 -2.12
CA ALA A 150 4.52 13.21 -2.56
C ALA A 150 4.56 14.73 -2.33
N ARG A 151 3.41 15.40 -2.36
CA ARG A 151 3.31 16.85 -2.11
C ARG A 151 3.31 17.19 -0.63
N GLU A 152 2.62 16.39 0.18
CA GLU A 152 2.43 16.70 1.61
C GLU A 152 3.59 16.20 2.49
N ILE A 153 4.24 15.10 2.13
CA ILE A 153 5.40 14.58 2.88
C ILE A 153 6.66 15.37 2.50
N PRO A 154 7.33 16.03 3.47
CA PRO A 154 8.47 16.92 3.19
C PRO A 154 9.63 16.26 2.45
N ARG A 155 9.83 14.97 2.68
CA ARG A 155 10.92 14.17 2.10
C ARG A 155 10.34 12.99 1.31
N ALA A 156 9.58 13.28 0.28
CA ALA A 156 9.03 12.25 -0.60
C ALA A 156 9.31 12.53 -2.07
N GLN A 157 9.44 11.46 -2.84
CA GLN A 157 9.52 11.48 -4.30
C GLN A 157 8.58 10.43 -4.88
N LEU A 158 7.94 10.77 -6.02
CA LEU A 158 7.02 9.91 -6.74
C LEU A 158 7.64 9.44 -8.05
N ALA A 159 7.55 8.15 -8.32
CA ALA A 159 7.72 7.55 -9.64
C ALA A 159 6.39 6.94 -10.10
N THR A 160 6.16 6.93 -11.41
CA THR A 160 4.92 6.38 -11.97
C THR A 160 5.18 5.12 -12.79
N VAL A 161 4.16 4.28 -12.92
CA VAL A 161 4.17 3.00 -13.60
C VAL A 161 2.80 2.77 -14.25
N THR A 162 2.69 1.81 -15.18
CA THR A 162 1.40 1.30 -15.66
C THR A 162 1.09 -0.07 -15.07
N LEU A 163 -0.19 -0.47 -15.05
CA LEU A 163 -0.59 -1.82 -14.65
C LEU A 163 0.04 -2.90 -15.54
N GLU A 164 0.24 -2.63 -16.83
CA GLU A 164 0.93 -3.52 -17.76
C GLU A 164 2.38 -3.78 -17.31
N GLN A 165 3.13 -2.71 -17.01
CA GLN A 165 4.51 -2.83 -16.52
C GLN A 165 4.60 -3.61 -15.20
N ILE A 166 3.61 -3.48 -14.30
CA ILE A 166 3.54 -4.27 -13.07
C ILE A 166 3.30 -5.75 -13.41
N GLY A 167 2.45 -6.02 -14.39
CA GLY A 167 2.15 -7.37 -14.86
C GLY A 167 3.34 -8.07 -15.50
N ASP A 168 4.14 -7.33 -16.26
CA ASP A 168 5.35 -7.84 -16.93
C ASP A 168 6.47 -8.13 -15.91
N ASP A 169 6.64 -7.26 -14.92
CA ASP A 169 7.63 -7.44 -13.87
C ASP A 169 7.17 -6.80 -12.54
N PRO A 170 6.56 -7.59 -11.64
CA PRO A 170 6.10 -7.08 -10.34
C PRO A 170 7.20 -6.40 -9.49
N SER A 171 8.48 -6.72 -9.73
CA SER A 171 9.60 -6.09 -9.01
C SER A 171 9.77 -4.61 -9.36
N VAL A 172 9.12 -4.13 -10.44
CA VAL A 172 9.15 -2.72 -10.85
C VAL A 172 8.67 -1.79 -9.74
N LEU A 173 7.67 -2.19 -8.96
CA LEU A 173 7.17 -1.39 -7.83
C LEU A 173 8.26 -1.09 -6.81
N GLY A 174 8.97 -2.12 -6.36
CA GLY A 174 10.07 -1.96 -5.40
C GLY A 174 11.22 -1.12 -5.97
N ARG A 175 11.62 -1.39 -7.23
CA ARG A 175 12.68 -0.61 -7.89
C ARG A 175 12.33 0.87 -8.04
N LEU A 176 11.10 1.19 -8.40
CA LEU A 176 10.65 2.57 -8.54
C LEU A 176 10.59 3.29 -7.19
N CYS A 177 10.11 2.62 -6.14
CA CYS A 177 10.16 3.17 -4.80
C CYS A 177 11.60 3.45 -4.35
N LEU A 178 12.54 2.52 -4.57
CA LEU A 178 13.96 2.71 -4.26
C LEU A 178 14.55 3.87 -5.07
N THR A 179 14.33 3.91 -6.39
CA THR A 179 14.81 5.00 -7.25
C THR A 179 14.25 6.37 -6.81
N ALA A 180 12.98 6.41 -6.41
CA ALA A 180 12.37 7.62 -5.87
C ALA A 180 13.02 8.03 -4.54
N LEU A 181 13.26 7.07 -3.65
CA LEU A 181 13.93 7.30 -2.36
C LEU A 181 15.35 7.85 -2.53
N GLU A 182 16.15 7.29 -3.46
CA GLU A 182 17.51 7.71 -3.76
C GLU A 182 17.61 9.16 -4.28
N ARG A 183 16.55 9.68 -4.88
CA ARG A 183 16.48 11.08 -5.37
C ARG A 183 16.22 12.10 -4.26
N ILE A 184 15.90 11.65 -3.05
CA ILE A 184 15.68 12.53 -1.91
C ILE A 184 17.04 13.00 -1.38
N ALA A 185 17.31 14.30 -1.48
CA ALA A 185 18.57 14.87 -1.02
C ALA A 185 18.86 14.51 0.45
N PRO A 186 20.09 14.14 0.81
CA PRO A 186 20.47 13.97 2.21
C PRO A 186 20.18 15.26 2.99
N VAL A 187 19.76 15.13 4.25
CA VAL A 187 19.66 16.30 5.14
C VAL A 187 21.09 16.85 5.30
N PRO A 188 21.33 18.15 5.00
CA PRO A 188 22.64 18.74 5.28
C PRO A 188 22.92 18.58 6.78
N ASN A 189 24.06 17.96 7.10
CA ASN A 189 24.52 17.89 8.49
C ASN A 189 24.64 19.32 9.03
N ARG A 190 23.87 19.63 10.07
CA ARG A 190 24.01 20.88 10.82
C ARG A 190 25.15 20.76 11.82
#